data_eda28ad000e41c39630efc304808c2bd
#
_entry.id   eda28ad000e41c39630efc304808c2bd
#
_cell.length_a   1.000
_cell.length_b   1.000
_cell.length_c   1.000
_cell.angle_alpha   90.00
_cell.angle_beta   90.00
_cell.angle_gamma   90.00
#
_symmetry.space_group_name_H-M   'P 1'
#
loop_
_entity.id
_entity.type
_entity.pdbx_description
1 polymer ?
#
loop_
_entity_poly.entity_id
_entity_poly.type
_entity_poly.pdbx_seq_one_letter_code
_entity_poly.pdbx_strand_id
1 'polypeptide(L)'
;MAAVKKSVSVKDVARLAGVSEQTVSRTVHDSPSVRPETKERVRAAMRELGYRPNFAGRSLRRGKFKTVGVAMFNITGTGNLDRMEGFAAAADKHGYAITLTKVDGHPYTLESASSRMSALPVDGMVVIMNRMPADFGTFEPLPGMQTVLVTMLEHPLCSTVDNDQFDCSRQVVEYLLGRGHKTVHFISCPERSLSGMRREEGWRETLRAHGIEPSQLVRGDWTAQSGYAAGQALADDPTCTAIYASNDAMAYGCIRGLESRGKHVPEDVSVVGVDDSLGDIVPDCRLTTVRFDNKRVGMWAVDKIAGAEGVAPGVEHMLFPGVLVEGDTVRDVR
;
A
#
# COMPACT_ATOMS: atom_id res chain seq x y z
N MET A 1 -35.80 24.67 20.09
CA MET A 1 -35.76 23.25 19.65
C MET A 1 -36.00 23.23 18.15
N ALA A 2 -34.98 22.93 17.33
CA ALA A 2 -35.11 22.79 15.90
C ALA A 2 -35.91 21.50 15.61
N ALA A 3 -37.00 21.60 14.85
CA ALA A 3 -37.81 20.46 14.45
C ALA A 3 -36.92 19.45 13.65
N VAL A 4 -36.84 18.23 14.12
CA VAL A 4 -36.16 17.14 13.40
C VAL A 4 -36.88 16.98 12.05
N LYS A 5 -36.20 17.39 10.97
CA LYS A 5 -36.73 17.25 9.60
C LYS A 5 -36.96 15.76 9.34
N LYS A 6 -38.19 15.32 9.20
CA LYS A 6 -38.54 13.93 8.93
C LYS A 6 -37.81 13.48 7.67
N SER A 7 -37.00 12.44 7.77
CA SER A 7 -36.28 11.93 6.61
C SER A 7 -37.24 11.45 5.52
N VAL A 8 -36.97 11.87 4.29
CA VAL A 8 -37.78 11.45 3.11
C VAL A 8 -37.71 9.94 2.96
N SER A 9 -38.83 9.30 2.79
CA SER A 9 -38.98 7.84 2.70
C SER A 9 -39.18 7.35 1.26
N VAL A 10 -39.04 6.05 1.03
CA VAL A 10 -39.40 5.39 -0.25
C VAL A 10 -40.83 5.66 -0.61
N LYS A 11 -41.75 5.72 0.37
CA LYS A 11 -43.19 6.04 0.18
C LYS A 11 -43.41 7.44 -0.41
N ASP A 12 -42.63 8.42 0.01
CA ASP A 12 -42.72 9.78 -0.48
C ASP A 12 -42.28 9.87 -1.94
N VAL A 13 -41.20 9.17 -2.32
CA VAL A 13 -40.76 9.05 -3.72
C VAL A 13 -41.80 8.32 -4.57
N ALA A 14 -42.33 7.20 -4.07
CA ALA A 14 -43.35 6.42 -4.77
C ALA A 14 -44.60 7.27 -5.07
N ARG A 15 -45.05 8.05 -4.08
CA ARG A 15 -46.17 8.96 -4.20
C ARG A 15 -45.94 10.04 -5.26
N LEU A 16 -44.78 10.70 -5.21
CA LEU A 16 -44.46 11.77 -6.16
C LEU A 16 -44.24 11.24 -7.58
N ALA A 17 -43.65 10.09 -7.74
CA ALA A 17 -43.42 9.45 -9.04
C ALA A 17 -44.64 8.71 -9.60
N GLY A 18 -45.72 8.55 -8.84
CA GLY A 18 -46.96 7.83 -9.26
C GLY A 18 -46.68 6.33 -9.51
N VAL A 19 -45.88 5.68 -8.66
CA VAL A 19 -45.51 4.26 -8.78
C VAL A 19 -45.54 3.53 -7.43
N SER A 20 -45.43 2.21 -7.43
CA SER A 20 -45.28 1.45 -6.17
C SER A 20 -43.90 1.61 -5.53
N GLU A 21 -43.80 1.41 -4.21
CA GLU A 21 -42.51 1.37 -3.50
C GLU A 21 -41.57 0.31 -4.09
N GLN A 22 -42.12 -0.80 -4.57
CA GLN A 22 -41.37 -1.84 -5.25
C GLN A 22 -40.75 -1.36 -6.56
N THR A 23 -41.47 -0.53 -7.32
CA THR A 23 -40.96 0.08 -8.57
C THR A 23 -39.83 1.06 -8.26
N VAL A 24 -39.97 1.87 -7.19
CA VAL A 24 -38.88 2.73 -6.70
C VAL A 24 -37.66 1.90 -6.35
N SER A 25 -37.84 0.83 -5.57
CA SER A 25 -36.75 -0.07 -5.21
C SER A 25 -36.07 -0.71 -6.43
N ARG A 26 -36.82 -1.20 -7.42
CA ARG A 26 -36.29 -1.75 -8.67
C ARG A 26 -35.54 -0.71 -9.50
N THR A 27 -36.02 0.56 -9.50
CA THR A 27 -35.34 1.67 -10.19
C THR A 27 -34.01 1.99 -9.55
N VAL A 28 -33.92 2.01 -8.22
CA VAL A 28 -32.66 2.18 -7.47
C VAL A 28 -31.64 1.12 -7.81
N HIS A 29 -32.09 -0.09 -8.16
CA HIS A 29 -31.24 -1.23 -8.55
C HIS A 29 -31.04 -1.36 -10.07
N ASP A 30 -31.48 -0.36 -10.81
CA ASP A 30 -31.42 -0.32 -12.27
C ASP A 30 -32.01 -1.58 -12.96
N SER A 31 -32.98 -2.22 -12.31
CA SER A 31 -33.60 -3.44 -12.79
C SER A 31 -34.08 -3.31 -14.24
N PRO A 32 -33.80 -4.28 -15.13
CA PRO A 32 -34.28 -4.28 -16.49
C PRO A 32 -35.83 -4.40 -16.59
N SER A 33 -36.48 -4.83 -15.50
CA SER A 33 -37.94 -4.96 -15.45
C SER A 33 -38.69 -3.62 -15.35
N VAL A 34 -37.99 -2.48 -15.20
CA VAL A 34 -38.59 -1.14 -15.15
C VAL A 34 -38.29 -0.39 -16.45
N ARG A 35 -39.31 0.12 -17.10
CA ARG A 35 -39.21 0.86 -18.37
C ARG A 35 -38.34 2.13 -18.17
N PRO A 36 -37.54 2.57 -19.18
CA PRO A 36 -36.71 3.75 -19.09
C PRO A 36 -37.42 5.02 -18.63
N GLU A 37 -38.60 5.29 -19.18
CA GLU A 37 -39.39 6.48 -18.82
C GLU A 37 -39.79 6.46 -17.35
N THR A 38 -40.16 5.28 -16.83
CA THR A 38 -40.50 5.11 -15.41
C THR A 38 -39.31 5.32 -14.52
N LYS A 39 -38.11 4.80 -14.93
CA LYS A 39 -36.85 5.03 -14.21
C LYS A 39 -36.55 6.52 -14.10
N GLU A 40 -36.67 7.25 -15.20
CA GLU A 40 -36.37 8.69 -15.20
C GLU A 40 -37.34 9.47 -14.32
N ARG A 41 -38.66 9.18 -14.36
CA ARG A 41 -39.65 9.79 -13.49
C ARG A 41 -39.37 9.55 -12.01
N VAL A 42 -38.96 8.32 -11.63
CA VAL A 42 -38.57 8.00 -10.26
C VAL A 42 -37.29 8.73 -9.86
N ARG A 43 -36.29 8.79 -10.73
CA ARG A 43 -35.01 9.52 -10.48
C ARG A 43 -35.29 11.03 -10.33
N ALA A 44 -36.20 11.61 -11.12
CA ALA A 44 -36.59 13.00 -10.97
C ALA A 44 -37.25 13.26 -9.60
N ALA A 45 -38.18 12.41 -9.18
CA ALA A 45 -38.82 12.49 -7.87
C ALA A 45 -37.77 12.34 -6.71
N MET A 46 -36.81 11.49 -6.85
CA MET A 46 -35.71 11.36 -5.87
C MET A 46 -34.89 12.67 -5.77
N ARG A 47 -34.55 13.27 -6.91
CA ARG A 47 -33.82 14.55 -6.94
C ARG A 47 -34.61 15.67 -6.27
N GLU A 48 -35.88 15.80 -6.63
CA GLU A 48 -36.77 16.83 -6.10
C GLU A 48 -36.93 16.75 -4.58
N LEU A 49 -37.14 15.53 -4.06
CA LEU A 49 -37.28 15.29 -2.63
C LEU A 49 -36.01 15.26 -1.85
N GLY A 50 -34.83 15.27 -2.51
CA GLY A 50 -33.56 15.04 -1.88
C GLY A 50 -33.40 13.62 -1.28
N TYR A 51 -34.19 12.65 -1.82
CA TYR A 51 -34.17 11.28 -1.34
C TYR A 51 -32.85 10.59 -1.70
N ARG A 52 -32.18 10.07 -0.70
CA ARG A 52 -31.03 9.17 -0.87
C ARG A 52 -31.43 7.76 -0.44
N PRO A 53 -31.26 6.75 -1.31
CA PRO A 53 -31.56 5.37 -0.94
C PRO A 53 -30.79 4.97 0.32
N ASN A 54 -31.48 4.46 1.34
CA ASN A 54 -30.88 4.04 2.59
C ASN A 54 -30.01 2.79 2.36
N PHE A 55 -28.70 2.98 2.34
CA PHE A 55 -27.70 1.93 2.15
C PHE A 55 -27.75 0.90 3.28
N ALA A 56 -27.87 1.33 4.53
CA ALA A 56 -27.90 0.45 5.70
C ALA A 56 -29.08 -0.52 5.69
N GLY A 57 -30.28 -0.07 5.31
CA GLY A 57 -31.46 -0.95 5.20
C GLY A 57 -31.38 -1.98 4.07
N ARG A 58 -30.52 -1.76 3.08
CA ARG A 58 -30.22 -2.72 2.00
C ARG A 58 -29.22 -3.77 2.43
N SER A 59 -28.16 -3.34 3.09
CA SER A 59 -27.08 -4.20 3.59
C SER A 59 -27.60 -5.21 4.59
N LEU A 60 -28.47 -4.80 5.51
CA LEU A 60 -29.16 -5.68 6.45
C LEU A 60 -29.97 -6.81 5.78
N ARG A 61 -30.63 -6.51 4.64
CA ARG A 61 -31.40 -7.52 3.89
C ARG A 61 -30.55 -8.45 3.05
N ARG A 62 -29.35 -8.01 2.62
CA ARG A 62 -28.43 -8.80 1.78
C ARG A 62 -27.37 -9.53 2.60
N GLY A 63 -27.24 -9.22 3.89
CA GLY A 63 -26.19 -9.76 4.73
C GLY A 63 -24.78 -9.29 4.34
N LYS A 64 -24.67 -8.26 3.48
CA LYS A 64 -23.40 -7.69 3.00
C LYS A 64 -23.47 -6.17 2.91
N PHE A 65 -22.39 -5.52 3.31
CA PHE A 65 -22.26 -4.06 3.28
C PHE A 65 -21.68 -3.54 1.96
N LYS A 66 -21.10 -4.43 1.12
CA LYS A 66 -20.36 -4.04 -0.08
C LYS A 66 -19.32 -2.96 0.22
N THR A 67 -18.58 -3.13 1.30
CA THR A 67 -17.56 -2.19 1.76
C THR A 67 -16.37 -2.97 2.33
N VAL A 68 -15.16 -2.63 1.89
CA VAL A 68 -13.91 -3.12 2.47
C VAL A 68 -13.35 -2.06 3.40
N GLY A 69 -13.03 -2.46 4.64
CA GLY A 69 -12.30 -1.62 5.58
C GLY A 69 -10.79 -1.66 5.30
N VAL A 70 -10.13 -0.51 5.29
CA VAL A 70 -8.67 -0.41 5.18
C VAL A 70 -8.13 0.27 6.42
N ALA A 71 -7.35 -0.47 7.22
CA ALA A 71 -6.68 0.03 8.41
C ALA A 71 -5.23 0.38 8.07
N MET A 72 -4.83 1.62 8.30
CA MET A 72 -3.49 2.13 8.03
C MET A 72 -2.92 2.84 9.24
N PHE A 73 -1.63 2.67 9.49
CA PHE A 73 -0.90 3.38 10.55
C PHE A 73 -0.19 4.63 10.03
N ASN A 74 0.20 4.61 8.76
CA ASN A 74 0.79 5.76 8.06
C ASN A 74 0.18 5.85 6.66
N ILE A 75 -0.47 6.96 6.37
CA ILE A 75 -1.11 7.21 5.06
C ILE A 75 -0.09 7.77 4.06
N THR A 76 0.88 8.55 4.54
CA THR A 76 1.82 9.32 3.70
C THR A 76 3.10 8.55 3.31
N GLY A 77 3.24 7.29 3.72
CA GLY A 77 4.39 6.47 3.33
C GLY A 77 4.43 6.25 1.82
N THR A 78 5.65 6.23 1.26
CA THR A 78 5.88 5.95 -0.16
C THR A 78 5.22 4.63 -0.57
N GLY A 79 4.59 4.60 -1.74
CA GLY A 79 3.85 3.43 -2.25
C GLY A 79 2.44 3.23 -1.67
N ASN A 80 2.07 3.92 -0.57
CA ASN A 80 0.72 3.79 -0.02
C ASN A 80 -0.35 4.43 -0.91
N LEU A 81 -0.02 5.51 -1.64
CA LEU A 81 -0.95 6.11 -2.59
C LEU A 81 -1.27 5.16 -3.75
N ASP A 82 -0.27 4.47 -4.28
CA ASP A 82 -0.46 3.49 -5.35
C ASP A 82 -1.26 2.27 -4.86
N ARG A 83 -1.01 1.82 -3.61
CA ARG A 83 -1.85 0.78 -2.97
C ARG A 83 -3.29 1.23 -2.84
N MET A 84 -3.53 2.49 -2.46
CA MET A 84 -4.89 3.05 -2.37
C MET A 84 -5.58 3.09 -3.73
N GLU A 85 -4.86 3.44 -4.79
CA GLU A 85 -5.39 3.35 -6.16
C GLU A 85 -5.76 1.91 -6.52
N GLY A 86 -4.91 0.94 -6.15
CA GLY A 86 -5.19 -0.49 -6.31
C GLY A 86 -6.44 -0.93 -5.56
N PHE A 87 -6.59 -0.51 -4.29
CA PHE A 87 -7.80 -0.79 -3.50
C PHE A 87 -9.05 -0.22 -4.19
N ALA A 88 -8.99 1.04 -4.63
CA ALA A 88 -10.11 1.69 -5.28
C ALA A 88 -10.50 1.01 -6.60
N ALA A 89 -9.52 0.64 -7.43
CA ALA A 89 -9.75 -0.04 -8.70
C ALA A 89 -10.40 -1.42 -8.52
N ALA A 90 -9.92 -2.22 -7.57
CA ALA A 90 -10.51 -3.52 -7.27
C ALA A 90 -11.89 -3.40 -6.62
N ALA A 91 -12.08 -2.42 -5.73
CA ALA A 91 -13.38 -2.16 -5.13
C ALA A 91 -14.43 -1.79 -6.19
N ASP A 92 -14.10 -0.89 -7.11
CA ASP A 92 -14.98 -0.49 -8.22
C ASP A 92 -15.36 -1.71 -9.10
N LYS A 93 -14.38 -2.53 -9.49
CA LYS A 93 -14.59 -3.78 -10.25
C LYS A 93 -15.63 -4.70 -9.62
N HIS A 94 -15.66 -4.79 -8.29
CA HIS A 94 -16.59 -5.65 -7.53
C HIS A 94 -17.84 -4.94 -7.02
N GLY A 95 -17.99 -3.64 -7.30
CA GLY A 95 -19.10 -2.82 -6.78
C GLY A 95 -19.07 -2.64 -5.26
N TYR A 96 -17.85 -2.51 -4.71
CA TYR A 96 -17.57 -2.24 -3.30
C TYR A 96 -17.18 -0.76 -3.09
N ALA A 97 -17.37 -0.27 -1.88
CA ALA A 97 -16.77 0.97 -1.40
C ALA A 97 -15.56 0.66 -0.52
N ILE A 98 -14.71 1.67 -0.29
CA ILE A 98 -13.61 1.60 0.67
C ILE A 98 -13.91 2.50 1.86
N THR A 99 -13.72 1.98 3.07
CA THR A 99 -13.69 2.77 4.31
C THR A 99 -12.28 2.77 4.85
N LEU A 100 -11.62 3.94 4.81
CA LEU A 100 -10.28 4.12 5.35
C LEU A 100 -10.32 4.51 6.82
N THR A 101 -9.54 3.84 7.64
CA THR A 101 -9.37 4.16 9.05
C THR A 101 -7.88 4.25 9.39
N LYS A 102 -7.47 5.38 9.97
CA LYS A 102 -6.16 5.47 10.58
C LYS A 102 -6.21 4.80 11.95
N VAL A 103 -5.29 3.88 12.20
CA VAL A 103 -5.14 3.22 13.48
C VAL A 103 -3.99 3.88 14.22
N ASP A 104 -4.33 4.60 15.29
CA ASP A 104 -3.37 5.18 16.22
C ASP A 104 -3.43 4.38 17.53
N GLY A 105 -2.30 4.09 18.12
CA GLY A 105 -2.30 3.44 19.43
C GLY A 105 -0.95 2.86 19.82
N HIS A 106 -0.71 2.83 21.13
CA HIS A 106 0.31 2.03 21.76
C HIS A 106 -0.36 1.16 22.83
N PRO A 107 -0.18 -0.17 22.77
CA PRO A 107 0.61 -0.90 21.78
C PRO A 107 -0.09 -0.96 20.41
N TYR A 108 0.73 -1.07 19.36
CA TYR A 108 0.31 -1.34 17.99
C TYR A 108 -0.12 -2.81 17.90
N THR A 109 -1.41 -3.08 17.66
CA THR A 109 -1.96 -4.44 17.60
C THR A 109 -2.93 -4.61 16.43
N LEU A 110 -3.02 -5.83 15.89
CA LEU A 110 -4.01 -6.20 14.88
C LEU A 110 -5.41 -6.24 15.50
N GLU A 111 -5.52 -6.64 16.77
CA GLU A 111 -6.79 -6.64 17.50
C GLU A 111 -7.41 -5.24 17.57
N SER A 112 -6.62 -4.19 17.79
CA SER A 112 -7.13 -2.82 17.83
C SER A 112 -7.70 -2.39 16.47
N ALA A 113 -7.04 -2.79 15.37
CA ALA A 113 -7.52 -2.54 14.01
C ALA A 113 -8.83 -3.33 13.74
N SER A 114 -8.86 -4.60 14.11
CA SER A 114 -10.01 -5.49 13.95
C SER A 114 -11.23 -5.00 14.75
N SER A 115 -11.05 -4.68 16.03
CA SER A 115 -12.10 -4.14 16.89
C SER A 115 -12.70 -2.84 16.33
N ARG A 116 -11.84 -1.94 15.81
CA ARG A 116 -12.31 -0.69 15.20
C ARG A 116 -13.08 -0.95 13.91
N MET A 117 -12.66 -1.89 13.08
CA MET A 117 -13.33 -2.24 11.85
C MET A 117 -14.65 -2.97 12.09
N SER A 118 -14.77 -3.80 13.12
CA SER A 118 -16.00 -4.50 13.46
C SER A 118 -17.15 -3.57 13.86
N ALA A 119 -16.85 -2.35 14.28
CA ALA A 119 -17.85 -1.33 14.59
C ALA A 119 -18.37 -0.59 13.33
N LEU A 120 -17.79 -0.85 12.15
CA LEU A 120 -18.14 -0.24 10.89
C LEU A 120 -18.87 -1.23 9.97
N PRO A 121 -19.70 -0.74 9.04
CA PRO A 121 -20.39 -1.59 8.07
C PRO A 121 -19.44 -2.06 6.96
N VAL A 122 -18.56 -3.02 7.25
CA VAL A 122 -17.58 -3.59 6.33
C VAL A 122 -17.75 -5.12 6.26
N ASP A 123 -17.46 -5.70 5.09
CA ASP A 123 -17.54 -7.16 4.85
C ASP A 123 -16.21 -7.87 5.12
N GLY A 124 -15.15 -7.12 5.19
CA GLY A 124 -13.79 -7.59 5.48
C GLY A 124 -12.84 -6.43 5.63
N MET A 125 -11.63 -6.72 6.06
CA MET A 125 -10.63 -5.68 6.27
C MET A 125 -9.27 -6.01 5.67
N VAL A 126 -8.58 -4.95 5.22
CA VAL A 126 -7.16 -4.94 4.88
C VAL A 126 -6.41 -4.16 5.96
N VAL A 127 -5.32 -4.72 6.48
CA VAL A 127 -4.43 -4.02 7.43
C VAL A 127 -3.06 -3.84 6.80
N ILE A 128 -2.64 -2.59 6.61
CA ILE A 128 -1.29 -2.29 6.08
C ILE A 128 -0.32 -2.22 7.26
N MET A 129 0.65 -3.15 7.26
CA MET A 129 1.65 -3.26 8.31
C MET A 129 2.97 -2.62 7.85
N ASN A 130 3.42 -1.57 8.55
CA ASN A 130 4.75 -0.99 8.35
C ASN A 130 5.76 -1.35 9.44
N ARG A 131 5.29 -1.93 10.53
CA ARG A 131 6.06 -2.48 11.65
C ARG A 131 5.33 -3.67 12.26
N MET A 132 6.04 -4.47 13.03
CA MET A 132 5.49 -5.66 13.68
C MET A 132 4.45 -5.27 14.73
N PRO A 133 3.19 -5.75 14.61
CA PRO A 133 2.22 -5.66 15.69
C PRO A 133 2.61 -6.56 16.86
N ALA A 134 2.28 -6.13 18.09
CA ALA A 134 2.66 -6.88 19.28
C ALA A 134 1.95 -8.26 19.37
N ASP A 135 0.82 -8.39 18.71
CA ASP A 135 -0.04 -9.58 18.70
C ASP A 135 0.02 -10.38 17.38
N PHE A 136 0.99 -10.11 16.49
CA PHE A 136 1.03 -10.74 15.17
C PHE A 136 0.93 -12.27 15.21
N GLY A 137 1.67 -12.91 16.11
CA GLY A 137 1.68 -14.38 16.23
C GLY A 137 0.48 -14.98 16.97
N THR A 138 -0.34 -14.17 17.64
CA THR A 138 -1.50 -14.61 18.41
C THR A 138 -2.83 -14.05 17.91
N PHE A 139 -2.79 -13.22 16.88
CA PHE A 139 -3.98 -12.60 16.33
C PHE A 139 -4.89 -13.63 15.66
N GLU A 140 -6.16 -13.59 16.00
CA GLU A 140 -7.22 -14.37 15.35
C GLU A 140 -8.21 -13.42 14.67
N PRO A 141 -8.47 -13.58 13.38
CA PRO A 141 -9.45 -12.75 12.68
C PRO A 141 -10.87 -13.02 13.21
N LEU A 142 -11.69 -11.98 13.27
CA LEU A 142 -13.07 -12.12 13.74
C LEU A 142 -13.86 -13.04 12.80
N PRO A 143 -14.67 -13.98 13.35
CA PRO A 143 -15.53 -14.84 12.55
C PRO A 143 -16.44 -14.02 11.61
N GLY A 144 -16.45 -14.39 10.34
CA GLY A 144 -17.28 -13.71 9.32
C GLY A 144 -16.70 -12.40 8.77
N MET A 145 -15.55 -11.93 9.27
CA MET A 145 -14.83 -10.77 8.73
C MET A 145 -13.50 -11.21 8.14
N GLN A 146 -13.45 -11.39 6.84
CA GLN A 146 -12.21 -11.75 6.15
C GLN A 146 -11.14 -10.68 6.35
N THR A 147 -9.94 -11.10 6.77
CA THR A 147 -8.81 -10.22 7.04
C THR A 147 -7.66 -10.54 6.09
N VAL A 148 -7.15 -9.50 5.44
CA VAL A 148 -5.94 -9.56 4.62
C VAL A 148 -4.90 -8.62 5.22
N LEU A 149 -3.69 -9.10 5.43
CA LEU A 149 -2.57 -8.31 5.93
C LEU A 149 -1.66 -7.92 4.76
N VAL A 150 -1.39 -6.64 4.60
CA VAL A 150 -0.36 -6.17 3.67
C VAL A 150 0.97 -6.19 4.42
N THR A 151 1.68 -7.27 4.22
CA THR A 151 2.97 -7.60 4.84
C THR A 151 3.66 -8.72 4.07
N MET A 152 4.99 -8.74 4.13
CA MET A 152 5.83 -9.82 3.57
C MET A 152 5.96 -11.03 4.50
N LEU A 153 5.30 -11.01 5.64
CA LEU A 153 5.34 -12.10 6.62
C LEU A 153 4.12 -13.01 6.46
N GLU A 154 4.34 -14.32 6.53
CA GLU A 154 3.26 -15.29 6.56
C GLU A 154 2.49 -15.24 7.88
N HIS A 155 1.17 -15.42 7.80
CA HIS A 155 0.30 -15.52 8.97
C HIS A 155 -0.58 -16.76 8.85
N PRO A 156 -0.72 -17.58 9.91
CA PRO A 156 -1.41 -18.87 9.81
C PRO A 156 -2.90 -18.77 9.50
N LEU A 157 -3.54 -17.68 9.86
CA LEU A 157 -5.00 -17.49 9.78
C LEU A 157 -5.43 -16.36 8.82
N CYS A 158 -4.50 -15.54 8.32
CA CYS A 158 -4.82 -14.43 7.43
C CYS A 158 -4.03 -14.56 6.13
N SER A 159 -4.69 -14.27 5.00
CA SER A 159 -3.97 -14.09 3.76
C SER A 159 -3.07 -12.87 3.83
N THR A 160 -1.89 -12.95 3.24
CA THR A 160 -0.89 -11.88 3.27
C THR A 160 -0.39 -11.56 1.88
N VAL A 161 -0.09 -10.29 1.63
CA VAL A 161 0.45 -9.82 0.35
C VAL A 161 1.37 -8.62 0.57
N ASP A 162 2.51 -8.58 -0.12
CA ASP A 162 3.36 -7.38 -0.22
C ASP A 162 4.34 -7.55 -1.39
N ASN A 163 5.21 -6.55 -1.57
CA ASN A 163 6.37 -6.66 -2.43
C ASN A 163 7.50 -7.41 -1.71
N ASP A 164 8.29 -8.19 -2.48
CA ASP A 164 9.44 -8.92 -1.93
C ASP A 164 10.62 -7.96 -1.70
N GLN A 165 10.75 -7.53 -0.45
CA GLN A 165 11.78 -6.59 -0.02
C GLN A 165 13.17 -7.25 0.09
N PHE A 166 13.21 -8.56 0.34
CA PHE A 166 14.45 -9.32 0.37
C PHE A 166 15.02 -9.47 -1.04
N ASP A 167 14.19 -9.92 -1.97
CA ASP A 167 14.58 -10.06 -3.38
C ASP A 167 14.97 -8.71 -4.00
N CYS A 168 14.29 -7.62 -3.64
CA CYS A 168 14.67 -6.27 -4.03
C CYS A 168 16.13 -5.98 -3.69
N SER A 169 16.56 -6.24 -2.46
CA SER A 169 17.93 -6.01 -2.03
C SER A 169 18.91 -6.95 -2.70
N ARG A 170 18.53 -8.22 -2.90
CA ARG A 170 19.33 -9.18 -3.66
C ARG A 170 19.59 -8.65 -5.07
N GLN A 171 18.56 -8.19 -5.79
CA GLN A 171 18.70 -7.64 -7.14
C GLN A 171 19.67 -6.45 -7.17
N VAL A 172 19.56 -5.50 -6.23
CA VAL A 172 20.43 -4.32 -6.16
C VAL A 172 21.88 -4.71 -5.90
N VAL A 173 22.13 -5.60 -4.92
CA VAL A 173 23.49 -6.03 -4.57
C VAL A 173 24.10 -6.81 -5.72
N GLU A 174 23.41 -7.78 -6.30
CA GLU A 174 23.89 -8.56 -7.45
C GLU A 174 24.18 -7.65 -8.67
N TYR A 175 23.33 -6.67 -8.92
CA TYR A 175 23.53 -5.69 -9.98
C TYR A 175 24.83 -4.89 -9.79
N LEU A 176 25.05 -4.35 -8.60
CA LEU A 176 26.27 -3.57 -8.29
C LEU A 176 27.54 -4.43 -8.33
N LEU A 177 27.50 -5.63 -7.75
CA LEU A 177 28.64 -6.57 -7.83
C LEU A 177 28.91 -6.99 -9.29
N GLY A 178 27.85 -7.21 -10.08
CA GLY A 178 27.93 -7.48 -11.51
C GLY A 178 28.56 -6.35 -12.32
N ARG A 179 28.54 -5.09 -11.85
CA ARG A 179 29.22 -3.93 -12.41
C ARG A 179 30.69 -3.81 -11.94
N GLY A 180 31.19 -4.78 -11.15
CA GLY A 180 32.58 -4.86 -10.70
C GLY A 180 32.87 -4.22 -9.35
N HIS A 181 31.87 -3.67 -8.66
CA HIS A 181 32.05 -3.16 -7.29
C HIS A 181 32.45 -4.28 -6.34
N LYS A 182 33.39 -3.99 -5.43
CA LYS A 182 33.94 -5.00 -4.50
C LYS A 182 33.07 -5.23 -3.26
N THR A 183 32.26 -4.24 -2.92
CA THR A 183 31.27 -4.28 -1.82
C THR A 183 30.19 -3.24 -2.09
N VAL A 184 29.13 -3.26 -1.29
CA VAL A 184 28.01 -2.34 -1.37
C VAL A 184 27.73 -1.80 0.02
N HIS A 185 27.87 -0.48 0.21
CA HIS A 185 27.48 0.21 1.43
C HIS A 185 25.97 0.38 1.46
N PHE A 186 25.38 0.42 2.64
CA PHE A 186 23.91 0.45 2.78
C PHE A 186 23.45 1.61 3.63
N ILE A 187 22.55 2.44 3.08
CA ILE A 187 21.79 3.42 3.84
C ILE A 187 20.45 2.79 4.20
N SER A 188 20.36 2.31 5.45
CA SER A 188 19.17 1.65 5.99
C SER A 188 18.12 2.68 6.40
N CYS A 189 17.01 2.23 6.92
CA CYS A 189 15.89 3.00 7.41
C CYS A 189 15.69 2.80 8.92
N PRO A 190 14.65 3.36 9.55
CA PRO A 190 14.38 3.14 10.97
C PRO A 190 14.25 1.65 11.34
N GLU A 191 14.88 1.25 12.43
CA GLU A 191 15.02 -0.15 12.87
C GLU A 191 13.71 -0.95 12.99
N ARG A 192 12.59 -0.26 13.25
CA ARG A 192 11.28 -0.93 13.40
C ARG A 192 10.50 -1.07 12.11
N SER A 193 11.05 -0.65 10.99
CA SER A 193 10.41 -0.80 9.68
C SER A 193 10.54 -2.23 9.18
N LEU A 194 9.43 -2.91 8.91
CA LEU A 194 9.44 -4.27 8.36
C LEU A 194 10.13 -4.32 6.99
N SER A 195 9.81 -3.40 6.09
CA SER A 195 10.44 -3.34 4.77
C SER A 195 11.95 -3.09 4.88
N GLY A 196 12.36 -2.20 5.79
CA GLY A 196 13.77 -1.92 6.00
C GLY A 196 14.54 -3.09 6.60
N MET A 197 13.96 -3.80 7.56
CA MET A 197 14.57 -5.00 8.14
C MET A 197 14.81 -6.07 7.06
N ARG A 198 13.82 -6.30 6.18
CA ARG A 198 13.95 -7.27 5.09
C ARG A 198 14.94 -6.82 4.01
N ARG A 199 15.01 -5.50 3.72
CA ARG A 199 16.04 -4.95 2.81
C ARG A 199 17.45 -5.11 3.41
N GLU A 200 17.63 -4.81 4.70
CA GLU A 200 18.92 -4.99 5.39
C GLU A 200 19.34 -6.47 5.40
N GLU A 201 18.42 -7.38 5.67
CA GLU A 201 18.67 -8.83 5.64
C GLU A 201 19.10 -9.27 4.23
N GLY A 202 18.35 -8.91 3.19
CA GLY A 202 18.69 -9.24 1.80
C GLY A 202 20.06 -8.69 1.37
N TRP A 203 20.40 -7.45 1.76
CA TRP A 203 21.69 -6.86 1.51
C TRP A 203 22.83 -7.66 2.19
N ARG A 204 22.66 -7.99 3.49
CA ARG A 204 23.67 -8.74 4.24
C ARG A 204 23.88 -10.16 3.70
N GLU A 205 22.79 -10.87 3.46
CA GLU A 205 22.86 -12.26 3.02
C GLU A 205 23.41 -12.38 1.60
N THR A 206 23.05 -11.44 0.70
CA THR A 206 23.60 -11.46 -0.66
C THR A 206 25.10 -11.18 -0.66
N LEU A 207 25.60 -10.21 0.10
CA LEU A 207 27.05 -9.98 0.21
C LEU A 207 27.77 -11.22 0.74
N ARG A 208 27.26 -11.84 1.80
CA ARG A 208 27.85 -13.06 2.37
C ARG A 208 27.85 -14.24 1.40
N ALA A 209 26.78 -14.39 0.60
CA ALA A 209 26.71 -15.42 -0.44
C ALA A 209 27.82 -15.25 -1.50
N HIS A 210 28.31 -14.02 -1.70
CA HIS A 210 29.47 -13.71 -2.55
C HIS A 210 30.83 -13.74 -1.80
N GLY A 211 30.86 -14.18 -0.53
CA GLY A 211 32.06 -14.21 0.28
C GLY A 211 32.54 -12.82 0.74
N ILE A 212 31.65 -11.83 0.74
CA ILE A 212 31.95 -10.45 1.11
C ILE A 212 31.30 -10.16 2.47
N GLU A 213 32.13 -9.75 3.44
CA GLU A 213 31.55 -9.25 4.71
C GLU A 213 30.82 -7.95 4.49
N PRO A 214 29.62 -7.81 5.09
CA PRO A 214 28.84 -6.59 4.98
C PRO A 214 29.65 -5.35 5.39
N SER A 215 29.71 -4.39 4.50
CA SER A 215 30.42 -3.12 4.69
C SER A 215 29.66 -2.17 5.62
N GLN A 216 29.98 -0.89 5.59
CA GLN A 216 29.37 0.09 6.49
C GLN A 216 27.88 0.25 6.22
N LEU A 217 27.08 0.25 7.30
CA LEU A 217 25.66 0.57 7.31
C LEU A 217 25.46 1.90 8.02
N VAL A 218 24.77 2.83 7.36
CA VAL A 218 24.37 4.12 7.93
C VAL A 218 22.84 4.12 8.11
N ARG A 219 22.37 4.51 9.30
CA ARG A 219 20.92 4.60 9.57
C ARG A 219 20.34 5.90 9.04
N GLY A 220 19.30 5.78 8.22
CA GLY A 220 18.46 6.89 7.77
C GLY A 220 17.05 6.85 8.40
N ASP A 221 16.21 7.75 7.96
CA ASP A 221 14.84 7.96 8.48
C ASP A 221 13.79 8.12 7.37
N TRP A 222 14.08 7.65 6.16
CA TRP A 222 13.31 7.79 4.93
C TRP A 222 13.39 9.17 4.26
N THR A 223 14.02 10.18 4.88
CA THR A 223 14.09 11.53 4.34
C THR A 223 15.35 11.74 3.48
N ALA A 224 15.26 12.64 2.51
CA ALA A 224 16.43 13.07 1.74
C ALA A 224 17.52 13.71 2.63
N GLN A 225 17.11 14.34 3.74
CA GLN A 225 18.05 14.95 4.69
C GLN A 225 18.94 13.90 5.38
N SER A 226 18.36 12.77 5.79
CA SER A 226 19.16 11.67 6.36
C SER A 226 20.06 11.02 5.29
N GLY A 227 19.58 10.91 4.07
CA GLY A 227 20.40 10.48 2.92
C GLY A 227 21.59 11.41 2.68
N TYR A 228 21.36 12.75 2.73
CA TYR A 228 22.41 13.76 2.59
C TYR A 228 23.52 13.59 3.65
N ALA A 229 23.12 13.47 4.91
CA ALA A 229 24.08 13.23 6.00
C ALA A 229 24.87 11.92 5.82
N ALA A 230 24.20 10.86 5.36
CA ALA A 230 24.83 9.57 5.06
C ALA A 230 25.84 9.70 3.90
N GLY A 231 25.49 10.41 2.83
CA GLY A 231 26.39 10.67 1.71
C GLY A 231 27.67 11.41 2.14
N GLN A 232 27.52 12.44 3.00
CA GLN A 232 28.68 13.13 3.56
C GLN A 232 29.58 12.23 4.40
N ALA A 233 28.98 11.35 5.22
CA ALA A 233 29.72 10.44 6.08
C ALA A 233 30.47 9.35 5.26
N LEU A 234 29.87 8.88 4.16
CA LEU A 234 30.45 7.85 3.31
C LEU A 234 31.47 8.40 2.30
N ALA A 235 31.47 9.69 2.03
CA ALA A 235 32.36 10.32 1.06
C ALA A 235 33.85 10.17 1.42
N ASP A 236 34.19 10.08 2.70
CA ASP A 236 35.56 9.97 3.20
C ASP A 236 36.04 8.50 3.30
N ASP A 237 35.18 7.51 3.06
CA ASP A 237 35.53 6.10 3.04
C ASP A 237 36.11 5.72 1.65
N PRO A 238 37.41 5.40 1.55
CA PRO A 238 38.02 5.05 0.27
C PRO A 238 37.52 3.73 -0.32
N THR A 239 36.86 2.90 0.46
CA THR A 239 36.25 1.64 -0.01
C THR A 239 34.86 1.82 -0.56
N CYS A 240 34.22 2.99 -0.34
CA CYS A 240 32.88 3.29 -0.76
C CYS A 240 32.83 3.68 -2.24
N THR A 241 32.60 2.68 -3.09
CA THR A 241 32.40 2.86 -4.54
C THR A 241 30.96 2.59 -4.98
N ALA A 242 30.14 1.96 -4.13
CA ALA A 242 28.74 1.68 -4.39
C ALA A 242 27.90 1.83 -3.12
N ILE A 243 26.78 2.52 -3.24
CA ILE A 243 25.81 2.75 -2.16
C ILE A 243 24.45 2.27 -2.61
N TYR A 244 23.83 1.45 -1.78
CA TYR A 244 22.41 1.09 -1.85
C TYR A 244 21.65 1.85 -0.77
N ALA A 245 20.74 2.73 -1.15
CA ALA A 245 19.87 3.46 -0.24
C ALA A 245 18.48 2.84 -0.20
N SER A 246 17.90 2.71 1.00
CA SER A 246 16.64 2.01 1.20
C SER A 246 15.42 2.70 0.54
N ASN A 247 15.51 3.94 0.07
CA ASN A 247 14.52 4.55 -0.81
C ASN A 247 15.15 5.64 -1.69
N ASP A 248 14.41 6.09 -2.69
CA ASP A 248 14.87 7.11 -3.65
C ASP A 248 15.12 8.47 -3.00
N ALA A 249 14.32 8.86 -2.02
CA ALA A 249 14.53 10.13 -1.33
C ALA A 249 15.90 10.16 -0.63
N MET A 250 16.27 9.07 0.09
CA MET A 250 17.60 8.96 0.70
C MET A 250 18.70 8.80 -0.36
N ALA A 251 18.44 8.08 -1.48
CA ALA A 251 19.39 7.97 -2.58
C ALA A 251 19.71 9.36 -3.17
N TYR A 252 18.69 10.16 -3.47
CA TYR A 252 18.86 11.52 -3.96
C TYR A 252 19.60 12.40 -2.95
N GLY A 253 19.19 12.34 -1.68
CA GLY A 253 19.92 13.05 -0.62
C GLY A 253 21.38 12.62 -0.54
N CYS A 254 21.68 11.32 -0.64
CA CYS A 254 23.04 10.77 -0.62
C CYS A 254 23.88 11.33 -1.78
N ILE A 255 23.35 11.37 -2.98
CA ILE A 255 24.02 11.97 -4.16
C ILE A 255 24.41 13.42 -3.83
N ARG A 256 23.47 14.22 -3.35
CA ARG A 256 23.75 15.63 -2.97
C ARG A 256 24.77 15.75 -1.83
N GLY A 257 24.77 14.79 -0.88
CA GLY A 257 25.75 14.72 0.21
C GLY A 257 27.15 14.41 -0.30
N LEU A 258 27.28 13.44 -1.20
CA LEU A 258 28.54 13.07 -1.88
C LEU A 258 29.10 14.27 -2.67
N GLU A 259 28.26 14.92 -3.48
CA GLU A 259 28.65 16.10 -4.28
C GLU A 259 29.15 17.25 -3.41
N SER A 260 28.53 17.50 -2.25
CA SER A 260 28.99 18.52 -1.29
C SER A 260 30.38 18.25 -0.73
N ARG A 261 30.88 17.03 -0.88
CA ARG A 261 32.22 16.57 -0.48
C ARG A 261 33.17 16.39 -1.70
N GLY A 262 32.75 16.86 -2.87
CA GLY A 262 33.54 16.79 -4.11
C GLY A 262 33.59 15.41 -4.76
N LYS A 263 32.68 14.50 -4.42
CA LYS A 263 32.48 13.22 -5.10
C LYS A 263 31.42 13.33 -6.16
N HIS A 264 31.63 12.69 -7.30
CA HIS A 264 30.68 12.67 -8.41
C HIS A 264 29.97 11.33 -8.53
N VAL A 265 28.69 11.34 -8.89
CA VAL A 265 27.88 10.15 -9.15
C VAL A 265 27.52 10.19 -10.64
N PRO A 266 27.84 9.12 -11.41
CA PRO A 266 28.35 7.83 -10.96
C PRO A 266 29.89 7.72 -10.95
N GLU A 267 30.67 8.76 -11.33
CA GLU A 267 32.10 8.70 -11.65
C GLU A 267 32.95 8.22 -10.47
N ASP A 268 32.67 8.64 -9.24
CA ASP A 268 33.39 8.22 -8.04
C ASP A 268 32.62 7.13 -7.29
N VAL A 269 31.29 7.29 -7.14
CA VAL A 269 30.42 6.41 -6.36
C VAL A 269 29.12 6.12 -7.13
N SER A 270 28.79 4.85 -7.27
CA SER A 270 27.49 4.42 -7.79
C SER A 270 26.42 4.47 -6.69
N VAL A 271 25.21 4.94 -7.03
CA VAL A 271 24.09 5.02 -6.06
C VAL A 271 22.85 4.37 -6.64
N VAL A 272 22.20 3.50 -5.87
CA VAL A 272 20.93 2.85 -6.22
C VAL A 272 19.90 3.13 -5.15
N GLY A 273 18.68 3.47 -5.56
CA GLY A 273 17.52 3.69 -4.71
C GLY A 273 16.50 2.56 -4.73
N VAL A 274 15.31 2.84 -4.22
CA VAL A 274 14.12 1.98 -4.27
C VAL A 274 12.88 2.87 -4.32
N ASP A 275 11.87 2.45 -5.04
CA ASP A 275 10.49 2.92 -5.20
C ASP A 275 10.18 3.50 -6.59
N ASP A 276 11.18 3.94 -7.37
CA ASP A 276 11.02 4.64 -8.67
C ASP A 276 10.10 5.88 -8.55
N SER A 277 10.35 6.68 -7.50
CA SER A 277 9.42 7.72 -7.06
C SER A 277 9.84 9.14 -7.43
N LEU A 278 11.02 9.34 -8.04
CA LEU A 278 11.56 10.68 -8.28
C LEU A 278 11.38 11.16 -9.73
N GLY A 279 11.11 10.28 -10.70
CA GLY A 279 11.08 10.63 -12.11
C GLY A 279 10.12 11.77 -12.48
N ASP A 280 8.97 11.83 -11.79
CA ASP A 280 7.96 12.88 -12.00
C ASP A 280 8.15 14.10 -11.07
N ILE A 281 9.08 14.03 -10.10
CA ILE A 281 9.23 15.05 -9.06
C ILE A 281 10.49 15.87 -9.25
N VAL A 282 11.58 15.22 -9.67
CA VAL A 282 12.89 15.87 -9.86
C VAL A 282 13.23 15.79 -11.33
N PRO A 283 13.18 16.92 -12.06
CA PRO A 283 13.57 16.95 -13.47
C PRO A 283 15.00 16.42 -13.68
N ASP A 284 15.20 15.67 -14.75
CA ASP A 284 16.49 15.10 -15.13
C ASP A 284 17.12 14.13 -14.12
N CYS A 285 16.38 13.69 -13.10
CA CYS A 285 16.84 12.68 -12.16
C CYS A 285 16.56 11.28 -12.71
N ARG A 286 17.56 10.66 -13.32
CA ARG A 286 17.51 9.27 -13.81
C ARG A 286 18.22 8.34 -12.83
N LEU A 287 17.62 8.19 -11.65
CA LEU A 287 18.13 7.31 -10.60
C LEU A 287 17.99 5.84 -11.00
N THR A 288 19.04 5.06 -10.84
CA THR A 288 18.93 3.59 -10.84
C THR A 288 18.20 3.17 -9.56
N THR A 289 17.09 2.42 -9.69
CA THR A 289 16.17 2.13 -8.59
C THR A 289 15.47 0.80 -8.79
N VAL A 290 14.71 0.33 -7.79
CA VAL A 290 13.79 -0.80 -7.94
C VAL A 290 12.35 -0.31 -7.86
N ARG A 291 11.58 -0.56 -8.91
CA ARG A 291 10.15 -0.24 -8.96
C ARG A 291 9.32 -1.39 -8.43
N PHE A 292 8.38 -1.06 -7.57
CA PHE A 292 7.37 -1.99 -7.06
C PHE A 292 5.99 -1.74 -7.69
N ASP A 293 5.24 -2.81 -7.94
CA ASP A 293 3.83 -2.71 -8.34
C ASP A 293 2.92 -2.66 -7.10
N ASN A 294 2.95 -1.52 -6.39
CA ASN A 294 2.13 -1.29 -5.22
C ASN A 294 0.63 -1.32 -5.52
N LYS A 295 0.24 -0.92 -6.73
CA LYS A 295 -1.15 -1.00 -7.20
C LYS A 295 -1.64 -2.45 -7.25
N ARG A 296 -0.82 -3.36 -7.75
CA ARG A 296 -1.12 -4.79 -7.78
C ARG A 296 -1.30 -5.39 -6.39
N VAL A 297 -0.47 -4.98 -5.43
CA VAL A 297 -0.63 -5.36 -4.01
C VAL A 297 -2.01 -4.94 -3.49
N GLY A 298 -2.40 -3.68 -3.75
CA GLY A 298 -3.70 -3.17 -3.37
C GLY A 298 -4.87 -3.92 -4.02
N MET A 299 -4.78 -4.16 -5.32
CA MET A 299 -5.81 -4.90 -6.07
C MET A 299 -5.98 -6.32 -5.50
N TRP A 300 -4.89 -7.05 -5.31
CA TRP A 300 -4.94 -8.40 -4.78
C TRP A 300 -5.60 -8.47 -3.40
N ALA A 301 -5.27 -7.55 -2.51
CA ALA A 301 -5.83 -7.53 -1.15
C ALA A 301 -7.36 -7.35 -1.16
N VAL A 302 -7.89 -6.48 -2.01
CA VAL A 302 -9.34 -6.27 -2.13
C VAL A 302 -10.01 -7.40 -2.92
N ASP A 303 -9.39 -7.92 -3.99
CA ASP A 303 -9.92 -9.06 -4.75
C ASP A 303 -10.11 -10.28 -3.84
N LYS A 304 -9.24 -10.51 -2.85
CA LYS A 304 -9.40 -11.58 -1.86
C LYS A 304 -10.66 -11.44 -1.02
N ILE A 305 -11.03 -10.22 -0.64
CA ILE A 305 -12.23 -9.96 0.19
C ILE A 305 -13.49 -9.93 -0.68
N ALA A 306 -13.45 -9.15 -1.77
CA ALA A 306 -14.62 -8.88 -2.61
C ALA A 306 -14.94 -10.02 -3.59
N GLY A 307 -13.93 -10.79 -4.01
CA GLY A 307 -14.07 -11.91 -4.95
C GLY A 307 -14.52 -13.22 -4.31
N ALA A 308 -14.53 -13.32 -3.00
CA ALA A 308 -14.81 -14.54 -2.24
C ALA A 308 -16.33 -14.87 -2.11
N GLU A 309 -17.18 -14.51 -3.09
CA GLU A 309 -18.60 -14.85 -3.05
C GLU A 309 -18.80 -16.38 -3.09
N GLY A 310 -19.11 -16.97 -1.95
CA GLY A 310 -19.52 -18.37 -1.82
C GLY A 310 -18.40 -19.41 -1.62
N VAL A 311 -17.15 -19.00 -1.57
CA VAL A 311 -16.01 -19.88 -1.27
C VAL A 311 -15.32 -19.38 -0.03
N ALA A 312 -15.10 -20.25 0.97
CA ALA A 312 -14.19 -19.91 2.06
C ALA A 312 -12.77 -19.83 1.46
N PRO A 313 -12.16 -18.65 1.36
CA PRO A 313 -10.84 -18.54 0.74
C PRO A 313 -9.82 -19.19 1.67
N GLY A 314 -8.99 -20.05 1.11
CA GLY A 314 -7.79 -20.53 1.80
C GLY A 314 -6.89 -19.36 2.17
N VAL A 315 -6.08 -19.54 3.21
CA VAL A 315 -5.00 -18.60 3.54
C VAL A 315 -3.94 -18.69 2.44
N GLU A 316 -3.58 -17.56 1.87
CA GLU A 316 -2.55 -17.44 0.83
C GLU A 316 -1.51 -16.41 1.22
N HIS A 317 -0.27 -16.68 0.89
CA HIS A 317 0.84 -15.75 1.00
C HIS A 317 1.35 -15.38 -0.38
N MET A 318 1.36 -14.08 -0.71
CA MET A 318 1.74 -13.59 -2.02
C MET A 318 2.80 -12.49 -1.90
N LEU A 319 3.95 -12.70 -2.55
CA LEU A 319 5.00 -11.68 -2.71
C LEU A 319 5.16 -11.35 -4.19
N PHE A 320 5.18 -10.06 -4.50
CA PHE A 320 5.45 -9.58 -5.85
C PHE A 320 6.89 -9.10 -5.95
N PRO A 321 7.67 -9.56 -6.93
CA PRO A 321 9.04 -9.10 -7.13
C PRO A 321 9.06 -7.63 -7.56
N GLY A 322 10.11 -6.91 -7.17
CA GLY A 322 10.44 -5.61 -7.76
C GLY A 322 11.11 -5.78 -9.12
N VAL A 323 11.19 -4.69 -9.86
CA VAL A 323 11.87 -4.61 -11.15
C VAL A 323 12.97 -3.55 -11.08
N LEU A 324 14.22 -3.95 -11.30
CA LEU A 324 15.33 -3.01 -11.39
C LEU A 324 15.14 -2.11 -12.62
N VAL A 325 15.20 -0.80 -12.41
CA VAL A 325 15.12 0.24 -13.45
C VAL A 325 16.48 0.92 -13.52
N GLU A 326 17.18 0.73 -14.62
CA GLU A 326 18.48 1.37 -14.84
C GLU A 326 18.32 2.85 -15.14
N GLY A 327 19.10 3.66 -14.46
CA GLY A 327 19.27 5.10 -14.67
C GLY A 327 20.74 5.45 -14.94
N ASP A 328 21.12 6.67 -14.61
CA ASP A 328 22.46 7.21 -14.90
C ASP A 328 23.36 7.24 -13.64
N THR A 329 22.95 6.67 -12.52
CA THR A 329 23.65 6.78 -11.23
C THR A 329 24.56 5.60 -10.90
N VAL A 330 24.77 4.67 -11.84
CA VAL A 330 25.65 3.52 -11.68
C VAL A 330 26.63 3.43 -12.85
N ARG A 331 27.91 3.27 -12.54
CA ARG A 331 28.97 2.99 -13.51
C ARG A 331 29.41 1.53 -13.51
N ASP A 332 30.04 1.10 -14.59
CA ASP A 332 30.80 -0.13 -14.65
C ASP A 332 32.25 0.14 -14.20
N VAL A 333 32.80 -0.69 -13.30
CA VAL A 333 34.15 -0.56 -12.74
C VAL A 333 35.02 -1.79 -13.03
N ARG A 334 34.54 -2.69 -13.94
CA ARG A 334 35.29 -3.85 -14.41
C ARG A 334 36.48 -3.46 -15.26
#